data_af5cfbc1150eec0132f1797d82366956
#
_entry.id   af5cfbc1150eec0132f1797d82366956
#
_cell.length_a   1.000
_cell.length_b   1.000
_cell.length_c   1.000
_cell.angle_alpha   90.00
_cell.angle_beta   90.00
_cell.angle_gamma   90.00
#
_symmetry.space_group_name_H-M   'P 1'
#
loop_
_entity.id
_entity.type
_entity.pdbx_description
1 polymer ?
#
loop_
_entity_poly.entity_id
_entity_poly.type
_entity_poly.pdbx_seq_one_letter_code
_entity_poly.pdbx_strand_id
1 'polypeptide(L)'
;MRQKLPDFPWDALAPYSEIARQHPDGAIDLSQGTPVDATPQLIQSALKESSDSPRYPVTAGTKELQEAIRNWAINHLGATGDFDVLPVIGSKELVAWLPTLLQSQKVIYPDIAYPTYLVGALLAQSEPIAVGIDAADWPSKKLRLTAKCGTATKPMRHS
;
A
#
# COMPACT_ATOMS: atom_id res chain seq x y z
N MET A 1 -16.86 12.94 -16.45
CA MET A 1 -16.60 13.94 -15.38
C MET A 1 -15.41 13.45 -14.57
N ARG A 2 -14.35 14.25 -14.37
CA ARG A 2 -13.25 13.85 -13.47
C ARG A 2 -13.78 13.88 -12.03
N GLN A 3 -13.68 12.77 -11.31
CA GLN A 3 -13.97 12.74 -9.89
C GLN A 3 -12.97 13.64 -9.16
N LYS A 4 -13.46 14.52 -8.29
CA LYS A 4 -12.60 15.35 -7.43
C LYS A 4 -11.95 14.44 -6.38
N LEU A 5 -10.63 14.50 -6.28
CA LEU A 5 -9.93 13.81 -5.20
C LEU A 5 -10.26 14.47 -3.85
N PRO A 6 -10.34 13.71 -2.76
CA PRO A 6 -10.51 14.27 -1.42
C PRO A 6 -9.30 15.12 -1.03
N ASP A 7 -9.51 16.05 -0.11
CA ASP A 7 -8.42 16.81 0.49
C ASP A 7 -7.49 15.86 1.26
N PHE A 8 -6.23 16.23 1.36
CA PHE A 8 -5.24 15.40 2.07
C PHE A 8 -5.51 15.44 3.58
N PRO A 9 -5.80 14.31 4.23
CA PRO A 9 -6.31 14.31 5.61
C PRO A 9 -5.37 14.95 6.63
N TRP A 10 -4.06 14.88 6.40
CA TRP A 10 -3.07 15.48 7.33
C TRP A 10 -3.01 17.00 7.26
N ASP A 11 -3.45 17.61 6.16
CA ASP A 11 -3.54 19.07 6.05
C ASP A 11 -4.54 19.62 7.08
N ALA A 12 -5.58 18.85 7.40
CA ALA A 12 -6.55 19.21 8.45
C ALA A 12 -5.93 19.24 9.87
N LEU A 13 -4.79 18.58 10.08
CA LEU A 13 -4.09 18.55 11.37
C LEU A 13 -3.14 19.74 11.56
N ALA A 14 -2.78 20.44 10.49
CA ALA A 14 -1.81 21.54 10.56
C ALA A 14 -2.14 22.62 11.60
N PRO A 15 -3.40 23.12 11.72
CA PRO A 15 -3.77 24.10 12.73
C PRO A 15 -3.58 23.61 14.16
N TYR A 16 -3.90 22.34 14.41
CA TYR A 16 -3.75 21.71 15.73
C TYR A 16 -2.27 21.51 16.09
N SER A 17 -1.45 21.12 15.12
CA SER A 17 -0.01 20.98 15.28
C SER A 17 0.65 22.33 15.62
N GLU A 18 0.18 23.43 15.03
CA GLU A 18 0.68 24.76 15.33
C GLU A 18 0.35 25.18 16.77
N ILE A 19 -0.86 24.93 17.24
CA ILE A 19 -1.26 25.19 18.63
C ILE A 19 -0.42 24.34 19.60
N ALA A 20 -0.23 23.06 19.30
CA ALA A 20 0.53 22.16 20.14
C ALA A 20 2.01 22.58 20.28
N ARG A 21 2.63 23.09 19.21
CA ARG A 21 4.02 23.60 19.24
C ARG A 21 4.23 24.81 20.11
N GLN A 22 3.18 25.56 20.44
CA GLN A 22 3.24 26.72 21.32
C GLN A 22 3.31 26.36 22.80
N HIS A 23 3.09 25.07 23.15
CA HIS A 23 3.22 24.62 24.54
C HIS A 23 4.68 24.70 25.01
N PRO A 24 4.95 25.22 26.23
CA PRO A 24 6.32 25.42 26.75
C PRO A 24 7.18 24.17 26.75
N ASP A 25 6.56 22.99 26.99
CA ASP A 25 7.24 21.70 27.04
C ASP A 25 7.30 21.02 25.65
N GLY A 26 6.86 21.69 24.60
CA GLY A 26 6.77 21.16 23.25
C GLY A 26 5.56 20.25 23.05
N ALA A 27 5.56 19.50 21.94
CA ALA A 27 4.49 18.59 21.61
C ALA A 27 5.06 17.23 21.21
N ILE A 28 4.39 16.16 21.61
CA ILE A 28 4.63 14.79 21.13
C ILE A 28 3.61 14.53 20.02
N ASP A 29 4.08 14.41 18.79
CA ASP A 29 3.23 14.14 17.63
C ASP A 29 2.94 12.63 17.52
N LEU A 30 1.70 12.25 17.80
CA LEU A 30 1.19 10.89 17.65
C LEU A 30 0.23 10.76 16.46
N SER A 31 0.17 11.73 15.57
CA SER A 31 -0.74 11.72 14.42
C SER A 31 -0.35 10.69 13.36
N GLN A 32 0.91 10.29 13.34
CA GLN A 32 1.43 9.29 12.41
C GLN A 32 2.31 8.28 13.14
N GLY A 33 2.15 7.00 12.80
CA GLY A 33 3.01 5.93 13.30
C GLY A 33 4.36 5.94 12.59
N THR A 34 5.26 6.83 13.00
CA THR A 34 6.60 6.93 12.44
C THR A 34 7.59 6.13 13.29
N PRO A 35 8.39 5.22 12.69
CA PRO A 35 9.47 4.55 13.42
C PRO A 35 10.46 5.56 14.00
N VAL A 36 10.82 5.39 15.27
CA VAL A 36 11.78 6.24 15.98
C VAL A 36 13.12 5.56 16.23
N ASP A 37 13.19 4.24 16.01
CA ASP A 37 14.41 3.47 16.17
C ASP A 37 15.44 3.81 15.10
N ALA A 38 16.71 3.80 15.49
CA ALA A 38 17.79 4.02 14.55
C ALA A 38 17.84 2.87 13.51
N THR A 39 18.11 3.21 12.25
CA THR A 39 18.31 2.21 11.21
C THR A 39 19.49 1.31 11.61
N PRO A 40 19.32 -0.04 11.61
CA PRO A 40 20.40 -0.96 11.93
C PRO A 40 21.66 -0.74 11.08
N GLN A 41 22.83 -0.86 11.69
CA GLN A 41 24.11 -0.60 11.04
C GLN A 41 24.30 -1.45 9.76
N LEU A 42 23.81 -2.68 9.76
CA LEU A 42 23.84 -3.56 8.59
C LEU A 42 23.17 -2.90 7.37
N ILE A 43 22.00 -2.29 7.58
CA ILE A 43 21.25 -1.63 6.51
C ILE A 43 21.99 -0.36 6.04
N GLN A 44 22.51 0.43 6.99
CA GLN A 44 23.27 1.64 6.66
C GLN A 44 24.52 1.29 5.82
N SER A 45 25.23 0.24 6.18
CA SER A 45 26.42 -0.22 5.45
C SER A 45 26.07 -0.68 4.04
N ALA A 46 25.03 -1.50 3.89
CA ALA A 46 24.57 -1.98 2.58
C ALA A 46 24.14 -0.82 1.65
N LEU A 47 23.43 0.17 2.18
CA LEU A 47 23.06 1.37 1.41
C LEU A 47 24.27 2.18 0.98
N LYS A 48 25.27 2.35 1.87
CA LYS A 48 26.51 3.05 1.56
C LYS A 48 27.30 2.34 0.47
N GLU A 49 27.44 1.03 0.56
CA GLU A 49 28.14 0.20 -0.44
C GLU A 49 27.44 0.25 -1.81
N SER A 50 26.10 0.34 -1.81
CA SER A 50 25.29 0.39 -3.04
C SER A 50 25.07 1.80 -3.58
N SER A 51 25.69 2.83 -2.98
CA SER A 51 25.46 4.23 -3.38
C SER A 51 26.01 4.60 -4.75
N ASP A 52 27.04 3.88 -5.21
CA ASP A 52 27.62 4.02 -6.55
C ASP A 52 27.01 2.98 -7.51
N SER A 53 25.86 3.28 -8.07
CA SER A 53 25.14 2.40 -8.99
C SER A 53 24.81 3.15 -10.29
N PRO A 54 25.75 3.28 -11.22
CA PRO A 54 25.68 4.20 -12.35
C PRO A 54 24.69 3.79 -13.46
N ARG A 55 23.97 2.70 -13.31
CA ARG A 55 23.02 2.19 -14.32
C ARG A 55 21.59 2.37 -13.86
N TYR A 56 20.66 2.36 -14.83
CA TYR A 56 19.24 2.26 -14.49
C TYR A 56 18.95 0.92 -13.82
N PRO A 57 18.12 0.89 -12.77
CA PRO A 57 17.72 -0.36 -12.14
C PRO A 57 16.90 -1.22 -13.11
N VAL A 58 17.00 -2.54 -12.95
CA VAL A 58 16.13 -3.47 -13.66
C VAL A 58 14.71 -3.34 -13.10
N THR A 59 13.72 -3.14 -13.97
CA THR A 59 12.33 -2.89 -13.57
C THR A 59 11.75 -3.97 -12.64
N ALA A 60 12.08 -5.24 -12.92
CA ALA A 60 11.65 -6.37 -12.11
C ALA A 60 12.52 -6.62 -10.86
N GLY A 61 13.55 -5.78 -10.65
CA GLY A 61 14.58 -6.04 -9.63
C GLY A 61 15.62 -7.08 -10.08
N THR A 62 16.71 -7.20 -9.32
CA THR A 62 17.70 -8.25 -9.58
C THR A 62 17.19 -9.61 -9.14
N LYS A 63 17.78 -10.69 -9.66
CA LYS A 63 17.42 -12.06 -9.25
C LYS A 63 17.67 -12.27 -7.76
N GLU A 64 18.77 -11.77 -7.25
CA GLU A 64 19.13 -11.85 -5.84
C GLU A 64 18.10 -11.16 -4.94
N LEU A 65 17.59 -9.99 -5.36
CA LEU A 65 16.51 -9.28 -4.64
C LEU A 65 15.21 -10.08 -4.68
N GLN A 66 14.83 -10.60 -5.84
CA GLN A 66 13.62 -11.42 -5.97
C GLN A 66 13.71 -12.69 -5.11
N GLU A 67 14.84 -13.38 -5.10
CA GLU A 67 15.09 -14.54 -4.25
C GLU A 67 15.03 -14.19 -2.76
N ALA A 68 15.64 -13.08 -2.36
CA ALA A 68 15.60 -12.61 -0.98
C ALA A 68 14.17 -12.31 -0.52
N ILE A 69 13.36 -11.63 -1.34
CA ILE A 69 11.95 -11.34 -1.05
C ILE A 69 11.14 -12.63 -0.99
N ARG A 70 11.35 -13.56 -1.94
CA ARG A 70 10.66 -14.85 -1.96
C ARG A 70 10.97 -15.66 -0.69
N ASN A 71 12.25 -15.77 -0.32
CA ASN A 71 12.67 -16.47 0.88
C ASN A 71 12.09 -15.82 2.16
N TRP A 72 12.06 -14.50 2.22
CA TRP A 72 11.45 -13.79 3.32
C TRP A 72 9.94 -14.07 3.41
N ALA A 73 9.23 -14.04 2.28
CA ALA A 73 7.80 -14.34 2.24
C ALA A 73 7.49 -15.77 2.70
N ILE A 74 8.30 -16.75 2.30
CA ILE A 74 8.14 -18.15 2.73
C ILE A 74 8.43 -18.29 4.22
N ASN A 75 9.56 -17.77 4.68
CA ASN A 75 10.07 -18.05 6.03
C ASN A 75 9.39 -17.22 7.12
N HIS A 76 8.92 -15.99 6.80
CA HIS A 76 8.34 -15.08 7.78
C HIS A 76 6.83 -14.87 7.62
N LEU A 77 6.29 -14.97 6.40
CA LEU A 77 4.85 -14.83 6.16
C LEU A 77 4.14 -16.16 5.94
N GLY A 78 4.87 -17.27 5.86
CA GLY A 78 4.29 -18.58 5.58
C GLY A 78 3.69 -18.71 4.18
N ALA A 79 4.21 -17.96 3.19
CA ALA A 79 3.73 -18.05 1.82
C ALA A 79 3.97 -19.44 1.25
N THR A 80 2.96 -20.00 0.59
CA THR A 80 2.98 -21.34 0.00
C THR A 80 2.47 -21.30 -1.44
N GLY A 81 2.75 -22.36 -2.21
CA GLY A 81 2.34 -22.48 -3.61
C GLY A 81 3.31 -21.83 -4.57
N ASP A 82 2.88 -21.71 -5.82
CA ASP A 82 3.63 -21.05 -6.88
C ASP A 82 3.25 -19.57 -6.91
N PHE A 83 4.24 -18.68 -6.74
CA PHE A 83 4.07 -17.24 -6.77
C PHE A 83 5.34 -16.54 -7.21
N ASP A 84 5.16 -15.39 -7.83
CA ASP A 84 6.23 -14.47 -8.17
C ASP A 84 6.28 -13.28 -7.21
N VAL A 85 7.41 -12.57 -7.22
CA VAL A 85 7.61 -11.35 -6.44
C VAL A 85 8.00 -10.20 -7.36
N LEU A 86 7.48 -9.03 -7.08
CA LEU A 86 7.83 -7.80 -7.78
C LEU A 86 8.24 -6.75 -6.75
N PRO A 87 9.51 -6.34 -6.71
CA PRO A 87 9.95 -5.22 -5.89
C PRO A 87 9.25 -3.92 -6.29
N VAL A 88 8.84 -3.15 -5.30
CA VAL A 88 8.26 -1.82 -5.50
C VAL A 88 8.97 -0.82 -4.61
N ILE A 89 9.02 0.45 -5.03
CA ILE A 89 9.67 1.53 -4.25
C ILE A 89 8.88 1.95 -3.01
N GLY A 90 7.73 1.33 -2.80
CA GLY A 90 6.87 1.50 -1.63
C GLY A 90 5.49 0.94 -1.89
N SER A 91 4.86 0.38 -0.85
CA SER A 91 3.51 -0.18 -0.93
C SER A 91 2.44 0.86 -1.29
N LYS A 92 2.67 2.13 -0.97
CA LYS A 92 1.75 3.23 -1.28
C LYS A 92 1.47 3.34 -2.79
N GLU A 93 2.50 3.28 -3.62
CA GLU A 93 2.33 3.35 -5.06
C GLU A 93 1.58 2.14 -5.60
N LEU A 94 1.94 0.94 -5.16
CA LEU A 94 1.23 -0.27 -5.56
C LEU A 94 -0.25 -0.18 -5.19
N VAL A 95 -0.58 0.23 -3.96
CA VAL A 95 -1.97 0.41 -3.50
C VAL A 95 -2.73 1.40 -4.38
N ALA A 96 -2.10 2.52 -4.76
CA ALA A 96 -2.71 3.54 -5.61
C ALA A 96 -2.96 3.05 -7.05
N TRP A 97 -2.01 2.30 -7.62
CA TRP A 97 -2.06 1.87 -9.02
C TRP A 97 -2.78 0.55 -9.25
N LEU A 98 -2.87 -0.31 -8.24
CA LEU A 98 -3.43 -1.66 -8.37
C LEU A 98 -4.85 -1.67 -8.98
N PRO A 99 -5.80 -0.81 -8.58
CA PRO A 99 -7.12 -0.76 -9.20
C PRO A 99 -7.07 -0.44 -10.69
N THR A 100 -6.18 0.45 -11.11
CA THR A 100 -5.99 0.82 -12.52
C THR A 100 -5.39 -0.34 -13.32
N LEU A 101 -4.36 -0.99 -12.79
CA LEU A 101 -3.70 -2.12 -13.45
C LEU A 101 -4.64 -3.31 -13.63
N LEU A 102 -5.52 -3.54 -12.66
CA LEU A 102 -6.52 -4.61 -12.70
C LEU A 102 -7.80 -4.21 -13.43
N GLN A 103 -7.93 -2.97 -13.90
CA GLN A 103 -9.15 -2.42 -14.50
C GLN A 103 -10.38 -2.69 -13.63
N SER A 104 -10.21 -2.51 -12.32
CA SER A 104 -11.24 -2.83 -11.33
C SER A 104 -12.44 -1.93 -11.48
N GLN A 105 -13.64 -2.49 -11.52
CA GLN A 105 -14.87 -1.69 -11.51
C GLN A 105 -15.23 -1.23 -10.09
N LYS A 106 -14.88 -2.03 -9.08
CA LYS A 106 -15.15 -1.77 -7.66
C LYS A 106 -13.91 -2.06 -6.83
N VAL A 107 -13.68 -1.21 -5.83
CA VAL A 107 -12.60 -1.36 -4.86
C VAL A 107 -13.19 -1.38 -3.46
N ILE A 108 -13.04 -2.50 -2.78
CA ILE A 108 -13.50 -2.69 -1.41
C ILE A 108 -12.32 -2.44 -0.48
N TYR A 109 -12.52 -1.59 0.51
CA TYR A 109 -11.49 -1.24 1.48
C TYR A 109 -12.10 -1.03 2.87
N PRO A 110 -11.31 -1.13 3.96
CA PRO A 110 -11.79 -0.82 5.31
C PRO A 110 -12.23 0.64 5.43
N ASP A 111 -13.31 0.93 6.15
CA ASP A 111 -13.77 2.30 6.42
C ASP A 111 -12.75 3.12 7.23
N ILE A 112 -12.02 2.45 8.14
CA ILE A 112 -10.84 3.01 8.80
C ILE A 112 -9.60 2.48 8.09
N ALA A 113 -9.05 3.26 7.17
CA ALA A 113 -7.98 2.81 6.31
C ALA A 113 -7.04 3.94 5.89
N TYR A 114 -5.91 3.54 5.36
CA TYR A 114 -4.99 4.46 4.72
C TYR A 114 -5.66 5.16 3.54
N PRO A 115 -5.64 6.50 3.47
CA PRO A 115 -6.40 7.27 2.47
C PRO A 115 -6.11 6.88 1.02
N THR A 116 -4.95 6.31 0.77
CA THR A 116 -4.53 5.89 -0.57
C THR A 116 -5.45 4.82 -1.19
N TYR A 117 -6.15 4.00 -0.39
CA TYR A 117 -7.14 3.04 -0.92
C TYR A 117 -8.28 3.76 -1.66
N LEU A 118 -8.85 4.78 -1.03
CA LEU A 118 -9.89 5.60 -1.67
C LEU A 118 -9.35 6.34 -2.89
N VAL A 119 -8.19 6.98 -2.74
CA VAL A 119 -7.56 7.74 -3.83
C VAL A 119 -7.26 6.84 -5.03
N GLY A 120 -6.71 5.65 -4.81
CA GLY A 120 -6.45 4.68 -5.89
C GLY A 120 -7.72 4.25 -6.62
N ALA A 121 -8.81 4.00 -5.88
CA ALA A 121 -10.11 3.70 -6.48
C ALA A 121 -10.63 4.84 -7.36
N LEU A 122 -10.57 6.09 -6.87
CA LEU A 122 -11.00 7.27 -7.61
C LEU A 122 -10.15 7.54 -8.85
N LEU A 123 -8.82 7.36 -8.77
CA LEU A 123 -7.91 7.50 -9.91
C LEU A 123 -8.21 6.46 -10.99
N ALA A 124 -8.56 5.24 -10.59
CA ALA A 124 -8.97 4.17 -11.50
C ALA A 124 -10.39 4.33 -12.05
N GLN A 125 -11.13 5.37 -11.61
CA GLN A 125 -12.55 5.54 -11.90
C GLN A 125 -13.42 4.35 -11.45
N SER A 126 -12.96 3.63 -10.44
CA SER A 126 -13.67 2.53 -9.81
C SER A 126 -14.68 3.06 -8.79
N GLU A 127 -15.72 2.28 -8.50
CA GLU A 127 -16.65 2.54 -7.40
C GLU A 127 -15.94 2.19 -6.06
N PRO A 128 -15.67 3.16 -5.17
CA PRO A 128 -15.08 2.86 -3.87
C PRO A 128 -16.17 2.37 -2.90
N ILE A 129 -15.92 1.25 -2.22
CA ILE A 129 -16.83 0.65 -1.26
C ILE A 129 -16.11 0.53 0.08
N ALA A 130 -16.42 1.43 1.00
CA ALA A 130 -15.95 1.34 2.37
C ALA A 130 -16.75 0.28 3.14
N VAL A 131 -16.07 -0.57 3.92
CA VAL A 131 -16.68 -1.63 4.72
C VAL A 131 -16.18 -1.50 6.15
N GLY A 132 -17.11 -1.43 7.10
CA GLY A 132 -16.81 -1.36 8.54
C GLY A 132 -15.90 -2.51 8.97
N ILE A 133 -14.88 -2.18 9.75
CA ILE A 133 -14.03 -3.17 10.42
C ILE A 133 -14.71 -3.58 11.70
N ASP A 134 -15.50 -4.63 11.63
CA ASP A 134 -15.86 -5.37 12.83
C ASP A 134 -14.78 -6.43 13.03
N ALA A 135 -13.96 -6.30 14.08
CA ALA A 135 -12.74 -7.08 14.27
C ALA A 135 -12.96 -8.61 14.24
N ALA A 136 -14.18 -9.06 14.57
CA ALA A 136 -14.55 -10.48 14.54
C ALA A 136 -14.91 -11.00 13.13
N ASP A 137 -15.39 -10.13 12.23
CA ASP A 137 -16.07 -10.54 10.99
C ASP A 137 -15.37 -10.11 9.69
N TRP A 138 -14.28 -9.34 9.78
CA TRP A 138 -13.61 -8.80 8.60
C TRP A 138 -13.26 -9.85 7.52
N PRO A 139 -12.65 -10.99 7.85
CA PRO A 139 -12.35 -12.01 6.85
C PRO A 139 -13.60 -12.60 6.18
N SER A 140 -14.68 -12.79 6.95
CA SER A 140 -15.93 -13.37 6.45
C SER A 140 -16.71 -12.43 5.55
N LYS A 141 -16.74 -11.13 5.89
CA LYS A 141 -17.36 -10.08 5.06
C LYS A 141 -16.59 -9.90 3.74
N LYS A 142 -15.26 -9.94 3.78
CA LYS A 142 -14.40 -9.88 2.59
C LYS A 142 -14.70 -11.04 1.64
N LEU A 143 -14.85 -12.26 2.13
CA LEU A 143 -15.16 -13.42 1.31
C LEU A 143 -16.56 -13.33 0.66
N ARG A 144 -17.56 -12.83 1.39
CA ARG A 144 -18.93 -12.67 0.85
C ARG A 144 -19.00 -11.58 -0.21
N LEU A 145 -18.19 -10.52 -0.11
CA LEU A 145 -18.18 -9.44 -1.11
C LEU A 145 -17.45 -9.88 -2.38
N THR A 146 -16.36 -10.64 -2.27
CA THR A 146 -15.68 -11.22 -3.43
C THR A 146 -16.55 -12.26 -4.16
N ALA A 147 -17.35 -13.02 -3.44
CA ALA A 147 -18.31 -13.96 -4.04
C ALA A 147 -19.50 -13.28 -4.75
N LYS A 148 -19.86 -12.05 -4.36
CA LYS A 148 -20.89 -11.23 -5.04
C LYS A 148 -20.34 -10.43 -6.22
N CYS A 149 -19.04 -10.21 -6.31
CA CYS A 149 -18.38 -9.64 -7.47
C CYS A 149 -18.25 -10.73 -8.52
N GLY A 150 -19.36 -10.96 -9.24
CA GLY A 150 -19.51 -12.07 -10.15
C GLY A 150 -18.35 -12.20 -11.13
N THR A 151 -17.89 -13.42 -11.28
CA THR A 151 -17.01 -13.92 -12.30
C THR A 151 -17.53 -13.60 -13.70
N ALA A 152 -17.20 -12.42 -14.20
CA ALA A 152 -17.23 -12.14 -15.63
C ALA A 152 -15.84 -12.44 -16.20
N THR A 153 -15.41 -13.68 -16.14
CA THR A 153 -14.31 -14.17 -16.95
C THR A 153 -14.83 -14.32 -18.39
N LYS A 154 -14.65 -13.27 -19.17
CA LYS A 154 -14.74 -13.40 -20.61
C LYS A 154 -13.50 -14.15 -21.07
N PRO A 155 -13.62 -15.31 -21.78
CA PRO A 155 -12.45 -16.02 -22.28
C PRO A 155 -11.72 -15.14 -23.30
N MET A 156 -10.41 -14.98 -23.13
CA MET A 156 -9.56 -14.39 -24.17
C MET A 156 -9.68 -15.27 -25.42
N ARG A 157 -10.20 -14.71 -26.48
CA ARG A 157 -10.11 -15.31 -27.82
C ARG A 157 -8.69 -15.03 -28.33
N HIS A 158 -7.88 -16.06 -28.42
CA HIS A 158 -6.66 -16.03 -29.21
C HIS A 158 -7.06 -15.94 -30.68
N SER A 159 -6.66 -14.90 -31.34
CA SER A 159 -6.57 -14.76 -32.80
C SER A 159 -5.13 -14.72 -33.22
#